data_f986df0107f8b6e382473fd9839a033e
#
_entry.id   f986df0107f8b6e382473fd9839a033e
#
_cell.length_a   1.000
_cell.length_b   1.000
_cell.length_c   1.000
_cell.angle_alpha   90.00
_cell.angle_beta   90.00
_cell.angle_gamma   90.00
#
_symmetry.space_group_name_H-M   'P 1'
#
loop_
_entity.id
_entity.type
_entity.pdbx_description
1 polymer ?
#
loop_
_entity_poly.entity_id
_entity_poly.type
_entity_poly.pdbx_seq_one_letter_code
_entity_poly.pdbx_strand_id
1 'polypeptide(L)'
;MNFSECVTIVLDLVKRPDKLTAAEMAVNSALSKAILKGEYPQDLVETSIPIDSSLYAQTIDLTAISPPLTRFRKWKYVKQPGAYRYLEYLSPDRVFQPGSFMQNDIYYMAGTNLMIIPSTTSATLEVGYYSYAPALKNNETFWLL
;
A
#
# COMPACT_ATOMS: atom_id res chain seq x y z
N MET A 1 -23.14 2.26 -10.35
CA MET A 1 -23.71 1.47 -9.23
C MET A 1 -23.06 1.93 -7.94
N ASN A 2 -23.83 2.32 -6.95
CA ASN A 2 -23.33 2.72 -5.64
C ASN A 2 -23.45 1.57 -4.62
N PHE A 3 -22.92 1.76 -3.42
CA PHE A 3 -22.93 0.75 -2.38
C PHE A 3 -24.35 0.31 -1.99
N SER A 4 -25.28 1.25 -1.83
CA SER A 4 -26.68 0.96 -1.48
C SER A 4 -27.39 0.13 -2.56
N GLU A 5 -27.15 0.42 -3.83
CA GLU A 5 -27.69 -0.38 -4.95
C GLU A 5 -27.18 -1.82 -4.90
N CYS A 6 -25.89 -2.03 -4.63
CA CYS A 6 -25.34 -3.38 -4.48
C CYS A 6 -25.96 -4.13 -3.30
N VAL A 7 -26.10 -3.47 -2.17
CA VAL A 7 -26.72 -4.07 -0.96
C VAL A 7 -28.16 -4.45 -1.26
N THR A 8 -28.93 -3.59 -1.94
CA THR A 8 -30.31 -3.88 -2.36
C THR A 8 -30.38 -5.11 -3.25
N ILE A 9 -29.51 -5.19 -4.27
CA ILE A 9 -29.44 -6.36 -5.16
C ILE A 9 -29.15 -7.65 -4.37
N VAL A 10 -28.22 -7.61 -3.41
CA VAL A 10 -27.91 -8.78 -2.57
C VAL A 10 -29.12 -9.19 -1.73
N LEU A 11 -29.83 -8.24 -1.12
CA LEU A 11 -31.03 -8.51 -0.33
C LEU A 11 -32.17 -9.11 -1.17
N ASP A 12 -32.35 -8.59 -2.39
CA ASP A 12 -33.34 -9.11 -3.34
C ASP A 12 -33.02 -10.55 -3.78
N LEU A 13 -31.75 -10.83 -4.05
CA LEU A 13 -31.31 -12.17 -4.45
C LEU A 13 -31.51 -13.20 -3.34
N VAL A 14 -31.23 -12.84 -2.10
CA VAL A 14 -31.39 -13.75 -0.94
C VAL A 14 -32.81 -13.75 -0.35
N LYS A 15 -33.68 -12.85 -0.83
CA LYS A 15 -35.07 -12.66 -0.33
C LYS A 15 -35.16 -12.49 1.19
N ARG A 16 -34.20 -11.78 1.77
CA ARG A 16 -34.06 -11.58 3.22
C ARG A 16 -33.79 -10.11 3.56
N PRO A 17 -34.81 -9.25 3.47
CA PRO A 17 -34.66 -7.80 3.77
C PRO A 17 -34.26 -7.53 5.24
N ASP A 18 -34.47 -8.49 6.12
CA ASP A 18 -34.07 -8.43 7.55
C ASP A 18 -32.57 -8.55 7.75
N LYS A 19 -31.77 -8.86 6.74
CA LYS A 19 -30.30 -9.09 6.81
C LYS A 19 -29.47 -7.94 6.27
N LEU A 20 -29.93 -6.70 6.42
CA LEU A 20 -29.24 -5.51 5.89
C LEU A 20 -27.76 -5.47 6.29
N THR A 21 -27.45 -5.53 7.57
CA THR A 21 -26.05 -5.49 8.07
C THR A 21 -25.20 -6.63 7.52
N ALA A 22 -25.77 -7.83 7.40
CA ALA A 22 -25.06 -8.96 6.82
C ALA A 22 -24.76 -8.74 5.31
N ALA A 23 -25.69 -8.15 4.58
CA ALA A 23 -25.50 -7.80 3.17
C ALA A 23 -24.42 -6.72 3.00
N GLU A 24 -24.42 -5.67 3.84
CA GLU A 24 -23.37 -4.63 3.85
C GLU A 24 -21.97 -5.22 4.12
N MET A 25 -21.87 -6.10 5.11
CA MET A 25 -20.62 -6.81 5.41
C MET A 25 -20.17 -7.69 4.25
N ALA A 26 -21.10 -8.39 3.58
CA ALA A 26 -20.78 -9.25 2.45
C ALA A 26 -20.24 -8.43 1.25
N VAL A 27 -20.86 -7.29 0.93
CA VAL A 27 -20.41 -6.39 -0.14
C VAL A 27 -19.01 -5.84 0.17
N ASN A 28 -18.77 -5.35 1.38
CA ASN A 28 -17.44 -4.86 1.78
C ASN A 28 -16.37 -5.97 1.80
N SER A 29 -16.75 -7.19 2.20
CA SER A 29 -15.85 -8.35 2.16
C SER A 29 -15.49 -8.74 0.72
N ALA A 30 -16.45 -8.72 -0.20
CA ALA A 30 -16.21 -8.98 -1.61
C ALA A 30 -15.28 -7.93 -2.22
N LEU A 31 -15.49 -6.65 -1.91
CA LEU A 31 -14.62 -5.56 -2.33
C LEU A 31 -13.19 -5.76 -1.82
N SER A 32 -13.03 -6.05 -0.54
CA SER A 32 -11.71 -6.32 0.06
C SER A 32 -10.98 -7.49 -0.62
N LYS A 33 -11.71 -8.56 -0.94
CA LYS A 33 -11.15 -9.71 -1.67
C LYS A 33 -10.76 -9.36 -3.11
N ALA A 34 -11.55 -8.53 -3.80
CA ALA A 34 -11.23 -8.08 -5.15
C ALA A 34 -9.92 -7.26 -5.16
N ILE A 35 -9.77 -6.35 -4.19
CA ILE A 35 -8.57 -5.52 -4.04
C ILE A 35 -7.33 -6.37 -3.76
N LEU A 36 -7.44 -7.40 -2.93
CA LEU A 36 -6.31 -8.28 -2.63
C LEU A 36 -5.81 -9.05 -3.86
N LYS A 37 -6.69 -9.31 -4.83
CA LYS A 37 -6.36 -10.06 -6.05
C LYS A 37 -5.78 -9.19 -7.17
N GLY A 38 -6.00 -7.88 -7.14
CA GLY A 38 -5.62 -6.96 -8.21
C GLY A 38 -4.72 -5.83 -7.76
N GLU A 39 -4.13 -5.16 -8.74
CA GLU A 39 -3.40 -3.91 -8.62
C GLU A 39 -4.13 -2.88 -9.47
N TYR A 40 -4.91 -2.03 -8.83
CA TYR A 40 -5.71 -1.03 -9.53
C TYR A 40 -5.01 0.33 -9.44
N PRO A 41 -4.94 1.08 -10.54
CA PRO A 41 -4.34 2.42 -10.54
C PRO A 41 -4.97 3.36 -9.51
N GLN A 42 -6.25 3.20 -9.24
CA GLN A 42 -6.98 4.01 -8.26
C GLN A 42 -6.56 3.76 -6.80
N ASP A 43 -5.91 2.62 -6.52
CA ASP A 43 -5.35 2.27 -5.21
C ASP A 43 -3.95 2.82 -5.02
N LEU A 44 -3.31 3.30 -6.09
CA LEU A 44 -1.95 3.80 -6.04
C LEU A 44 -1.92 5.16 -5.35
N VAL A 45 -1.17 5.24 -4.26
CA VAL A 45 -0.89 6.46 -3.53
C VAL A 45 0.58 6.79 -3.71
N GLU A 46 0.87 8.01 -4.13
CA GLU A 46 2.23 8.52 -4.26
C GLU A 46 2.48 9.57 -3.19
N THR A 47 3.59 9.46 -2.48
CA THR A 47 3.96 10.38 -1.42
C THR A 47 5.48 10.43 -1.25
N SER A 48 5.96 11.40 -0.47
CA SER A 48 7.37 11.49 -0.10
C SER A 48 7.55 11.23 1.39
N ILE A 49 8.57 10.47 1.71
CA ILE A 49 8.96 10.16 3.09
C ILE A 49 10.24 10.96 3.40
N PRO A 50 10.28 11.75 4.49
CA PRO A 50 11.51 12.40 4.91
C PRO A 50 12.52 11.35 5.39
N ILE A 51 13.78 11.54 5.02
CA ILE A 51 14.89 10.66 5.41
C ILE A 51 16.08 11.50 5.83
N ASP A 52 17.02 10.90 6.58
CA ASP A 52 18.24 11.57 6.99
C ASP A 52 19.24 11.56 5.84
N SER A 53 19.53 12.75 5.29
CA SER A 53 20.48 12.90 4.18
C SER A 53 21.94 12.64 4.57
N SER A 54 22.25 12.53 5.85
CA SER A 54 23.60 12.26 6.34
C SER A 54 23.96 10.77 6.40
N LEU A 55 22.94 9.88 6.34
CA LEU A 55 23.11 8.45 6.49
C LEU A 55 23.03 7.74 5.13
N TYR A 56 23.98 6.82 4.92
CA TYR A 56 24.01 5.97 3.74
C TYR A 56 22.98 4.83 3.82
N ALA A 57 22.98 4.10 4.94
CA ALA A 57 21.98 3.06 5.21
C ALA A 57 21.01 3.56 6.27
N GLN A 58 19.72 3.45 6.03
CA GLN A 58 18.72 4.01 6.92
C GLN A 58 17.62 3.02 7.25
N THR A 59 17.13 3.14 8.48
CA THR A 59 15.94 2.45 8.97
C THR A 59 14.85 3.48 9.20
N ILE A 60 13.74 3.35 8.50
CA ILE A 60 12.60 4.24 8.58
C ILE A 60 11.45 3.50 9.24
N ASP A 61 11.04 3.93 10.43
CA ASP A 61 9.84 3.39 11.07
C ASP A 61 8.59 3.97 10.41
N LEU A 62 7.88 3.14 9.68
CA LEU A 62 6.67 3.54 8.93
C LEU A 62 5.49 3.93 9.84
N THR A 63 5.56 3.60 11.12
CA THR A 63 4.53 4.02 12.09
C THR A 63 4.76 5.44 12.62
N ALA A 64 5.99 5.93 12.54
CA ALA A 64 6.41 7.23 13.06
C ALA A 64 6.51 8.32 11.99
N ILE A 65 6.36 7.98 10.70
CA ILE A 65 6.46 8.97 9.61
C ILE A 65 5.29 9.94 9.57
N SER A 66 5.57 11.17 9.11
CA SER A 66 4.55 12.19 8.89
C SER A 66 4.67 12.76 7.46
N PRO A 67 3.59 12.75 6.66
CA PRO A 67 2.27 12.15 6.95
C PRO A 67 2.33 10.60 7.01
N PRO A 68 1.46 9.96 7.80
CA PRO A 68 1.43 8.51 7.91
C PRO A 68 0.97 7.85 6.61
N LEU A 69 1.48 6.65 6.31
CA LEU A 69 1.00 5.86 5.19
C LEU A 69 -0.41 5.34 5.49
N THR A 70 -1.41 5.93 4.84
CA THR A 70 -2.80 5.54 5.08
C THR A 70 -3.13 4.23 4.38
N ARG A 71 -3.68 3.28 5.12
CA ARG A 71 -4.17 2.01 4.58
C ARG A 71 -3.15 1.28 3.70
N PHE A 72 -1.87 1.33 4.06
CA PHE A 72 -0.79 0.70 3.32
C PHE A 72 -1.06 -0.80 3.10
N ARG A 73 -0.87 -1.28 1.87
CA ARG A 73 -0.99 -2.68 1.49
C ARG A 73 0.34 -3.27 1.02
N LYS A 74 0.92 -2.67 -0.01
CA LYS A 74 2.23 -3.10 -0.56
C LYS A 74 2.88 -1.98 -1.36
N TRP A 75 4.18 -2.02 -1.45
CA TRP A 75 4.95 -1.11 -2.29
C TRP A 75 4.71 -1.39 -3.77
N LYS A 76 4.63 -0.32 -4.56
CA LYS A 76 4.74 -0.36 -6.02
C LYS A 76 6.16 -0.01 -6.43
N TYR A 77 6.70 1.05 -5.84
CA TYR A 77 8.08 1.47 -6.03
C TYR A 77 8.58 2.29 -4.85
N VAL A 78 9.90 2.32 -4.73
CA VAL A 78 10.65 3.20 -3.83
C VAL A 78 11.77 3.79 -4.65
N LYS A 79 11.93 5.10 -4.67
CA LYS A 79 12.98 5.78 -5.45
C LYS A 79 13.46 7.06 -4.76
N GLN A 80 14.65 7.49 -5.14
CA GLN A 80 15.15 8.82 -4.78
C GLN A 80 14.54 9.89 -5.68
N PRO A 81 14.33 11.13 -5.17
CA PRO A 81 13.84 12.24 -5.97
C PRO A 81 14.70 12.48 -7.21
N GLY A 82 14.04 12.60 -8.35
CA GLY A 82 14.72 12.82 -9.63
C GLY A 82 15.48 11.61 -10.20
N ALA A 83 15.51 10.47 -9.50
CA ALA A 83 16.14 9.26 -10.01
C ALA A 83 15.28 8.60 -11.09
N TYR A 84 15.94 8.16 -12.18
CA TYR A 84 15.29 7.38 -13.25
C TYR A 84 15.06 5.93 -12.87
N ARG A 85 15.77 5.42 -11.83
CA ARG A 85 15.68 4.04 -11.38
C ARG A 85 15.00 3.96 -10.02
N TYR A 86 14.26 2.88 -9.84
CA TYR A 86 13.71 2.51 -8.54
C TYR A 86 14.77 1.79 -7.72
N LEU A 87 14.67 1.88 -6.40
CA LEU A 87 15.38 0.98 -5.51
C LEU A 87 14.85 -0.44 -5.73
N GLU A 88 15.74 -1.41 -5.77
CA GLU A 88 15.35 -2.82 -5.94
C GLU A 88 14.89 -3.41 -4.60
N TYR A 89 13.75 -4.10 -4.62
CA TYR A 89 13.32 -4.85 -3.45
C TYR A 89 14.19 -6.11 -3.29
N LEU A 90 14.80 -6.25 -2.14
CA LEU A 90 15.55 -7.44 -1.79
C LEU A 90 14.91 -8.12 -0.58
N SER A 91 14.69 -9.43 -0.65
CA SER A 91 14.18 -10.15 0.52
C SER A 91 15.21 -10.12 1.66
N PRO A 92 14.80 -10.05 2.94
CA PRO A 92 15.71 -10.03 4.08
C PRO A 92 16.73 -11.18 4.05
N ASP A 93 16.30 -12.37 3.62
CA ASP A 93 17.17 -13.55 3.52
C ASP A 93 18.33 -13.37 2.53
N ARG A 94 18.13 -12.54 1.50
CA ARG A 94 19.16 -12.23 0.51
C ARG A 94 20.09 -11.11 0.96
N VAL A 95 19.60 -10.15 1.72
CA VAL A 95 20.41 -9.03 2.24
C VAL A 95 21.56 -9.54 3.10
N PHE A 96 21.32 -10.58 3.89
CA PHE A 96 22.29 -11.14 4.83
C PHE A 96 23.16 -12.25 4.24
N GLN A 97 23.08 -12.52 2.93
CA GLN A 97 23.98 -13.48 2.29
C GLN A 97 25.37 -12.87 2.05
N PRO A 98 26.46 -13.66 2.20
CA PRO A 98 27.81 -13.20 1.89
C PRO A 98 27.89 -12.68 0.44
N GLY A 99 28.41 -11.45 0.27
CA GLY A 99 28.51 -10.79 -1.03
C GLY A 99 27.39 -9.82 -1.39
N SER A 100 26.27 -9.81 -0.66
CA SER A 100 25.17 -8.85 -0.90
C SER A 100 25.44 -7.44 -0.37
N PHE A 101 26.43 -7.27 0.51
CA PHE A 101 26.80 -5.99 1.13
C PHE A 101 27.35 -4.93 0.15
N MET A 102 27.55 -5.29 -1.11
CA MET A 102 27.99 -4.36 -2.16
C MET A 102 26.84 -3.83 -3.03
N GLN A 103 25.61 -4.22 -2.75
CA GLN A 103 24.47 -3.82 -3.55
C GLN A 103 23.89 -2.52 -2.99
N ASN A 104 24.04 -1.44 -3.76
CA ASN A 104 23.37 -0.16 -3.52
C ASN A 104 22.04 -0.11 -4.26
N ASP A 105 21.22 0.88 -3.94
CA ASP A 105 19.90 1.09 -4.53
C ASP A 105 18.93 -0.06 -4.25
N ILE A 106 18.97 -0.56 -3.02
CA ILE A 106 18.08 -1.61 -2.53
C ILE A 106 17.21 -1.11 -1.36
N TYR A 107 16.08 -1.76 -1.21
CA TYR A 107 15.27 -1.65 0.00
C TYR A 107 14.70 -3.01 0.41
N TYR A 108 14.38 -3.16 1.68
CA TYR A 108 13.67 -4.32 2.21
C TYR A 108 12.81 -3.94 3.40
N MET A 109 11.91 -4.83 3.78
CA MET A 109 11.03 -4.65 4.93
C MET A 109 11.45 -5.55 6.09
N ALA A 110 11.51 -4.98 7.28
CA ALA A 110 11.75 -5.70 8.52
C ALA A 110 10.65 -5.30 9.54
N GLY A 111 9.56 -6.06 9.57
CA GLY A 111 8.37 -5.69 10.34
C GLY A 111 7.73 -4.41 9.81
N THR A 112 7.61 -3.38 10.66
CA THR A 112 7.11 -2.04 10.29
C THR A 112 8.19 -1.11 9.77
N ASN A 113 9.44 -1.57 9.70
CA ASN A 113 10.57 -0.76 9.27
C ASN A 113 10.87 -0.96 7.80
N LEU A 114 11.01 0.16 7.07
CA LEU A 114 11.57 0.20 5.74
C LEU A 114 13.08 0.45 5.86
N MET A 115 13.86 -0.50 5.40
CA MET A 115 15.32 -0.41 5.35
C MET A 115 15.73 -0.02 3.94
N ILE A 116 16.58 1.00 3.80
CA ILE A 116 17.08 1.46 2.51
C ILE A 116 18.60 1.56 2.51
N ILE A 117 19.21 1.23 1.38
CA ILE A 117 20.64 1.41 1.10
C ILE A 117 20.77 2.11 -0.26
N PRO A 118 20.64 3.42 -0.30
CA PRO A 118 20.70 4.17 -1.56
C PRO A 118 22.15 4.40 -2.01
N SER A 119 22.37 4.60 -3.29
CA SER A 119 23.68 4.96 -3.86
C SER A 119 24.05 6.42 -3.64
N THR A 120 23.06 7.28 -3.43
CA THR A 120 23.25 8.71 -3.18
C THR A 120 22.43 9.13 -1.96
N THR A 121 22.84 10.19 -1.30
CA THR A 121 22.13 10.76 -0.17
C THR A 121 21.03 11.71 -0.65
N SER A 122 19.88 11.69 -0.01
CA SER A 122 18.75 12.57 -0.28
C SER A 122 18.02 12.87 1.03
N ALA A 123 17.36 14.02 1.11
CA ALA A 123 16.55 14.39 2.27
C ALA A 123 15.13 13.78 2.22
N THR A 124 14.75 13.21 1.08
CA THR A 124 13.42 12.61 0.90
C THR A 124 13.51 11.36 0.04
N LEU A 125 12.52 10.50 0.19
CA LEU A 125 12.32 9.29 -0.59
C LEU A 125 10.94 9.36 -1.23
N GLU A 126 10.86 9.24 -2.55
CA GLU A 126 9.58 9.14 -3.25
C GLU A 126 9.10 7.70 -3.25
N VAL A 127 7.88 7.48 -2.81
CA VAL A 127 7.31 6.14 -2.71
C VAL A 127 5.93 6.08 -3.35
N GLY A 128 5.67 4.99 -4.04
CA GLY A 128 4.35 4.60 -4.51
C GLY A 128 3.92 3.31 -3.84
N TYR A 129 2.73 3.29 -3.28
CA TYR A 129 2.19 2.09 -2.64
C TYR A 129 0.71 1.91 -2.97
N TYR A 130 0.28 0.66 -2.97
CA TYR A 130 -1.14 0.35 -3.05
C TYR A 130 -1.77 0.43 -1.67
N SER A 131 -2.91 1.10 -1.59
CA SER A 131 -3.69 1.20 -0.36
C SER A 131 -4.83 0.19 -0.33
N TYR A 132 -5.30 -0.16 0.88
CA TYR A 132 -6.59 -0.81 1.03
C TYR A 132 -7.71 0.19 0.78
N ALA A 133 -8.77 -0.21 0.09
CA ALA A 133 -9.96 0.64 -0.03
C ALA A 133 -10.58 0.89 1.35
N PRO A 134 -11.20 2.05 1.53
CA PRO A 134 -12.05 2.29 2.69
C PRO A 134 -13.25 1.34 2.66
N ALA A 135 -13.78 1.00 3.82
CA ALA A 135 -15.10 0.38 3.88
C ALA A 135 -16.15 1.38 3.36
N LEU A 136 -16.93 0.96 2.37
CA LEU A 136 -17.98 1.78 1.79
C LEU A 136 -19.21 1.83 2.70
N LYS A 137 -19.89 2.98 2.70
CA LYS A 137 -21.12 3.23 3.44
C LYS A 137 -22.13 3.94 2.55
N ASN A 138 -23.40 3.58 2.72
CA ASN A 138 -24.54 4.26 2.09
C ASN A 138 -24.37 4.54 0.58
N ASN A 139 -24.38 5.82 0.18
CA ASN A 139 -24.39 6.23 -1.22
C ASN A 139 -22.98 6.41 -1.84
N GLU A 140 -21.93 5.92 -1.19
CA GLU A 140 -20.59 5.99 -1.76
C GLU A 140 -20.49 5.15 -3.04
N THR A 141 -19.81 5.70 -4.03
CA THR A 141 -19.61 5.01 -5.31
C THR A 141 -18.37 4.12 -5.22
N PHE A 142 -18.43 2.96 -5.87
CA PHE A 142 -17.26 2.12 -6.03
C PHE A 142 -16.21 2.84 -6.87
N TRP A 143 -15.02 2.97 -6.35
CA TRP A 143 -13.88 3.58 -7.03
C TRP A 143 -13.33 2.70 -8.17
N LEU A 144 -13.78 1.45 -8.30
CA LEU A 144 -13.43 0.54 -9.39
C LEU A 144 -14.23 0.79 -10.70
N LEU A 145 -15.18 1.73 -10.70
CA LEU A 145 -16.03 2.00 -11.85
C LEU A 145 -15.60 3.24 -12.61
#